data_55f14e9d97ebbe44411ed22d35968dfd
#
_entry.id   55f14e9d97ebbe44411ed22d35968dfd
#
_cell.length_a   1.000
_cell.length_b   1.000
_cell.length_c   1.000
_cell.angle_alpha   90.00
_cell.angle_beta   90.00
_cell.angle_gamma   90.00
#
_symmetry.space_group_name_H-M   'P 1'
#
loop_
_entity.id
_entity.type
_entity.pdbx_description
1 polymer ?
#
loop_
_entity_poly.entity_id
_entity_poly.type
_entity_poly.pdbx_seq_one_letter_code
_entity_poly.pdbx_strand_id
1 'polypeptide(L)'
;MIVSILKESKINELRTPLVPKDILLLKKSFPKLHFLIEPSKQRIINDHEYYKVGCEKYTNQKVDLYLSIKEVSLNKIKSNQNYMMFSHTIKGQVNNMPLLKKILKGNCSLIDYELLKNKEGKRQLGFGWYAGVMGAYLTLSRFLKLKERQKKNYITDDLIKNFQNIDLQDLKILITGDGL
;
A
#
# COMPACT_ATOMS: atom_id res chain seq x y z
N MET A 1 -3.76 1.30 22.64
CA MET A 1 -3.48 2.16 21.46
C MET A 1 -4.55 1.90 20.41
N ILE A 2 -5.13 2.96 19.87
CA ILE A 2 -6.19 2.89 18.86
C ILE A 2 -5.59 3.22 17.50
N VAL A 3 -5.70 2.29 16.57
CA VAL A 3 -5.15 2.39 15.21
C VAL A 3 -6.31 2.44 14.21
N SER A 4 -6.33 3.44 13.33
CA SER A 4 -7.35 3.54 12.28
C SER A 4 -6.76 3.25 10.90
N ILE A 5 -7.33 2.31 10.20
CA ILE A 5 -7.02 2.03 8.79
C ILE A 5 -7.90 2.94 7.95
N LEU A 6 -7.29 3.87 7.26
CA LEU A 6 -8.00 4.84 6.44
C LEU A 6 -8.45 4.22 5.10
N LYS A 7 -9.47 4.78 4.55
CA LYS A 7 -9.84 4.60 3.16
C LYS A 7 -8.85 5.37 2.28
N GLU A 8 -8.27 4.70 1.31
CA GLU A 8 -7.36 5.33 0.35
C GLU A 8 -8.03 6.49 -0.39
N SER A 9 -7.30 7.59 -0.50
CA SER A 9 -7.78 8.79 -1.19
C SER A 9 -7.54 8.74 -2.69
N LYS A 10 -6.56 7.93 -3.13
CA LYS A 10 -6.18 7.81 -4.53
C LYS A 10 -7.15 6.90 -5.27
N ILE A 11 -7.63 7.35 -6.42
CA ILE A 11 -8.49 6.57 -7.31
C ILE A 11 -7.75 5.30 -7.74
N ASN A 12 -8.45 4.16 -7.74
CA ASN A 12 -7.91 2.84 -8.08
C ASN A 12 -6.84 2.28 -7.11
N GLU A 13 -6.60 2.90 -5.97
CA GLU A 13 -5.80 2.28 -4.92
C GLU A 13 -6.70 1.33 -4.11
N LEU A 14 -6.61 0.04 -4.41
CA LEU A 14 -7.45 -1.00 -3.82
C LEU A 14 -6.78 -1.65 -2.61
N ARG A 15 -5.47 -1.44 -2.44
CA ARG A 15 -4.67 -2.05 -1.37
C ARG A 15 -5.04 -1.49 -0.01
N THR A 16 -4.59 -2.18 1.02
CA THR A 16 -4.79 -1.81 2.43
C THR A 16 -3.49 -2.04 3.20
N PRO A 17 -3.17 -1.22 4.20
CA PRO A 17 -1.94 -1.40 4.99
C PRO A 17 -1.90 -2.72 5.78
N LEU A 18 -3.06 -3.17 6.24
CA LEU A 18 -3.21 -4.42 7.00
C LEU A 18 -4.41 -5.20 6.46
N VAL A 19 -4.27 -6.51 6.33
CA VAL A 19 -5.39 -7.41 6.03
C VAL A 19 -5.97 -8.00 7.33
N PRO A 20 -7.20 -8.55 7.35
CA PRO A 20 -7.80 -9.09 8.56
C PRO A 20 -6.92 -10.13 9.29
N LYS A 21 -6.18 -10.95 8.55
CA LYS A 21 -5.24 -11.93 9.12
C LYS A 21 -4.13 -11.25 9.92
N ASP A 22 -3.58 -10.15 9.42
CA ASP A 22 -2.52 -9.40 10.11
C ASP A 22 -3.04 -8.78 11.41
N ILE A 23 -4.28 -8.29 11.38
CA ILE A 23 -4.95 -7.73 12.57
C ILE A 23 -5.11 -8.79 13.66
N LEU A 24 -5.52 -10.00 13.31
CA LEU A 24 -5.60 -11.11 14.27
C LEU A 24 -4.24 -11.42 14.90
N LEU A 25 -3.17 -11.46 14.10
CA LEU A 25 -1.81 -11.68 14.59
C LEU A 25 -1.36 -10.56 15.52
N LEU A 26 -1.61 -9.30 15.13
CA LEU A 26 -1.26 -8.13 15.94
C LEU A 26 -2.03 -8.11 17.26
N LYS A 27 -3.34 -8.40 17.24
CA LYS A 27 -4.16 -8.47 18.47
C LYS A 27 -3.69 -9.58 19.41
N LYS A 28 -3.24 -10.72 18.85
CA LYS A 28 -2.67 -11.83 19.65
C LYS A 28 -1.36 -11.41 20.32
N SER A 29 -0.48 -10.72 19.60
CA SER A 29 0.81 -10.28 20.13
C SER A 29 0.69 -9.04 21.03
N PHE A 30 -0.29 -8.19 20.76
CA PHE A 30 -0.50 -6.91 21.44
C PHE A 30 -1.99 -6.73 21.80
N PRO A 31 -2.49 -7.39 22.86
CA PRO A 31 -3.93 -7.40 23.20
C PRO A 31 -4.56 -6.01 23.48
N LYS A 32 -3.73 -5.02 23.79
CA LYS A 32 -4.17 -3.63 24.03
C LYS A 32 -4.32 -2.80 22.74
N LEU A 33 -4.11 -3.39 21.55
CA LEU A 33 -4.38 -2.74 20.26
C LEU A 33 -5.86 -2.84 19.90
N HIS A 34 -6.45 -1.71 19.56
CA HIS A 34 -7.80 -1.60 19.02
C HIS A 34 -7.71 -1.09 17.59
N PHE A 35 -8.47 -1.69 16.71
CA PHE A 35 -8.45 -1.33 15.29
C PHE A 35 -9.79 -0.77 14.85
N LEU A 36 -9.72 0.38 14.20
CA LEU A 36 -10.85 1.01 13.51
C LEU A 36 -10.63 0.92 12.01
N ILE A 37 -11.71 0.83 11.25
CA ILE A 37 -11.67 0.80 9.79
C ILE A 37 -12.56 1.92 9.22
N GLU A 38 -11.99 2.81 8.41
CA GLU A 38 -12.77 3.78 7.66
C GLU A 38 -13.51 3.06 6.52
N PRO A 39 -14.84 3.15 6.42
CA PRO A 39 -15.62 2.45 5.40
C PRO A 39 -15.16 2.76 3.98
N SER A 40 -15.01 1.72 3.16
CA SER A 40 -14.52 1.86 1.79
C SER A 40 -15.17 0.86 0.83
N LYS A 41 -15.80 1.38 -0.23
CA LYS A 41 -16.26 0.55 -1.35
C LYS A 41 -15.13 0.20 -2.34
N GLN A 42 -13.98 0.85 -2.21
CA GLN A 42 -12.85 0.72 -3.12
C GLN A 42 -11.84 -0.36 -2.66
N ARG A 43 -11.75 -0.61 -1.34
CA ARG A 43 -10.79 -1.57 -0.78
C ARG A 43 -11.03 -2.97 -1.34
N ILE A 44 -9.94 -3.67 -1.74
CA ILE A 44 -10.03 -5.02 -2.30
C ILE A 44 -10.65 -6.03 -1.33
N ILE A 45 -10.46 -5.84 -0.03
CA ILE A 45 -11.06 -6.65 1.03
C ILE A 45 -12.26 -5.89 1.59
N ASN A 46 -13.42 -6.55 1.61
CA ASN A 46 -14.65 -5.96 2.12
C ASN A 46 -14.53 -5.58 3.60
N ASP A 47 -15.11 -4.45 3.99
CA ASP A 47 -15.09 -3.97 5.37
C ASP A 47 -15.66 -5.00 6.36
N HIS A 48 -16.62 -5.83 5.94
CA HIS A 48 -17.20 -6.89 6.75
C HIS A 48 -16.16 -7.90 7.24
N GLU A 49 -15.14 -8.21 6.44
CA GLU A 49 -14.07 -9.13 6.85
C GLU A 49 -13.23 -8.55 7.99
N TYR A 50 -13.10 -7.23 8.06
CA TYR A 50 -12.45 -6.55 9.19
C TYR A 50 -13.33 -6.57 10.44
N TYR A 51 -14.63 -6.41 10.30
CA TYR A 51 -15.56 -6.50 11.45
C TYR A 51 -15.57 -7.90 12.07
N LYS A 52 -15.47 -8.96 11.26
CA LYS A 52 -15.34 -10.35 11.74
C LYS A 52 -14.13 -10.58 12.64
N VAL A 53 -13.06 -9.86 12.45
CA VAL A 53 -11.84 -9.95 13.29
C VAL A 53 -11.80 -8.91 14.42
N GLY A 54 -12.95 -8.29 14.70
CA GLY A 54 -13.14 -7.36 15.80
C GLY A 54 -12.54 -5.97 15.55
N CYS A 55 -12.53 -5.50 14.29
CA CYS A 55 -12.38 -4.09 14.02
C CYS A 55 -13.72 -3.39 14.19
N GLU A 56 -13.67 -2.14 14.61
CA GLU A 56 -14.84 -1.28 14.70
C GLU A 56 -14.86 -0.27 13.55
N LYS A 57 -16.03 0.24 13.24
CA LYS A 57 -16.19 1.29 12.22
C LYS A 57 -15.58 2.60 12.74
N TYR A 58 -14.72 3.22 11.92
CA TYR A 58 -14.24 4.57 12.20
C TYR A 58 -15.34 5.60 11.90
N THR A 59 -15.75 6.33 12.93
CA THR A 59 -16.78 7.38 12.89
C THR A 59 -16.29 8.69 13.50
N ASN A 60 -14.98 8.95 13.40
CA ASN A 60 -14.31 10.14 13.94
C ASN A 60 -13.89 10.07 15.41
N GLN A 61 -13.79 8.87 15.96
CA GLN A 61 -13.25 8.65 17.32
C GLN A 61 -11.80 9.17 17.44
N LYS A 62 -11.34 9.34 18.68
CA LYS A 62 -9.93 9.60 18.97
C LYS A 62 -9.09 8.41 18.50
N VAL A 63 -8.01 8.68 17.81
CA VAL A 63 -7.09 7.69 17.23
C VAL A 63 -5.67 8.06 17.60
N ASP A 64 -4.86 7.06 17.94
CA ASP A 64 -3.45 7.26 18.25
C ASP A 64 -2.57 7.18 16.98
N LEU A 65 -2.99 6.40 15.96
CA LEU A 65 -2.22 6.23 14.72
C LEU A 65 -3.16 5.99 13.54
N TYR A 66 -3.00 6.77 12.50
CA TYR A 66 -3.67 6.57 11.21
C TYR A 66 -2.76 5.84 10.23
N LEU A 67 -3.28 4.77 9.60
CA LEU A 67 -2.60 3.99 8.58
C LEU A 67 -3.23 4.19 7.21
N SER A 68 -2.41 4.41 6.18
CA SER A 68 -2.81 4.32 4.77
C SER A 68 -1.65 3.80 3.92
N ILE A 69 -1.91 3.34 2.70
CA ILE A 69 -0.85 2.99 1.74
C ILE A 69 -0.28 4.25 1.11
N LYS A 70 -1.16 5.10 0.57
CA LYS A 70 -0.78 6.32 -0.16
C LYS A 70 -1.02 7.56 0.70
N GLU A 71 -0.64 8.67 0.13
CA GLU A 71 -0.76 9.99 0.76
C GLU A 71 -2.21 10.28 1.18
N VAL A 72 -2.38 10.60 2.44
CA VAL A 72 -3.68 11.04 2.98
C VAL A 72 -4.02 12.42 2.44
N SER A 73 -5.26 12.62 2.00
CA SER A 73 -5.72 13.92 1.51
C SER A 73 -5.54 15.02 2.55
N LEU A 74 -5.15 16.22 2.13
CA LEU A 74 -4.84 17.34 3.02
C LEU A 74 -5.97 17.70 3.96
N ASN A 75 -7.22 17.57 3.51
CA ASN A 75 -8.41 17.85 4.32
C ASN A 75 -8.67 16.83 5.43
N LYS A 76 -8.05 15.65 5.35
CA LYS A 76 -8.11 14.60 6.40
C LYS A 76 -6.98 14.70 7.43
N ILE A 77 -5.97 15.53 7.20
CA ILE A 77 -4.88 15.74 8.15
C ILE A 77 -5.39 16.63 9.29
N LYS A 78 -5.46 16.04 10.47
CA LYS A 78 -5.82 16.69 11.74
C LYS A 78 -4.56 17.02 12.53
N SER A 79 -4.57 18.12 13.27
CA SER A 79 -3.43 18.52 14.10
C SER A 79 -3.20 17.55 15.28
N ASN A 80 -1.94 17.46 15.72
CA ASN A 80 -1.50 16.63 16.85
C ASN A 80 -1.84 15.13 16.67
N GLN A 81 -1.70 14.61 15.44
CA GLN A 81 -1.99 13.21 15.11
C GLN A 81 -0.76 12.52 14.51
N ASN A 82 -0.75 11.19 14.56
CA ASN A 82 0.31 10.38 13.99
C ASN A 82 -0.20 9.68 12.73
N TYR A 83 0.59 9.74 11.64
CA TYR A 83 0.28 9.15 10.34
C TYR A 83 1.39 8.23 9.91
N MET A 84 1.04 7.08 9.33
CA MET A 84 1.98 6.11 8.77
C MET A 84 1.54 5.76 7.35
N MET A 85 2.37 6.09 6.35
CA MET A 85 2.05 5.97 4.94
C MET A 85 3.30 6.05 4.05
N PHE A 86 3.18 5.72 2.77
CA PHE A 86 4.15 6.16 1.75
C PHE A 86 3.87 7.62 1.40
N SER A 87 4.59 8.52 2.02
CA SER A 87 4.35 9.97 1.84
C SER A 87 5.04 10.53 0.60
N HIS A 88 6.10 9.88 0.12
CA HIS A 88 6.99 10.34 -0.95
C HIS A 88 7.57 11.76 -0.72
N THR A 89 7.50 12.26 0.50
CA THR A 89 7.96 13.63 0.83
C THR A 89 9.48 13.72 0.88
N ILE A 90 10.17 12.63 1.23
CA ILE A 90 11.65 12.59 1.29
C ILE A 90 12.30 12.86 -0.08
N LYS A 91 11.60 12.60 -1.16
CA LYS A 91 12.09 12.83 -2.53
C LYS A 91 11.98 14.29 -2.98
N GLY A 92 11.42 15.15 -2.15
CA GLY A 92 11.24 16.56 -2.48
C GLY A 92 10.29 16.82 -3.67
N GLN A 93 9.42 15.85 -4.01
CA GLN A 93 8.50 16.00 -5.12
C GLN A 93 7.51 17.14 -4.85
N VAL A 94 7.40 18.10 -5.75
CA VAL A 94 6.60 19.32 -5.59
C VAL A 94 5.16 19.00 -5.19
N ASN A 95 4.56 17.98 -5.79
CA ASN A 95 3.18 17.57 -5.52
C ASN A 95 2.95 17.08 -4.07
N ASN A 96 4.00 16.62 -3.38
CA ASN A 96 3.91 16.07 -2.03
C ASN A 96 4.34 17.07 -0.94
N MET A 97 4.93 18.21 -1.32
CA MET A 97 5.35 19.24 -0.37
C MET A 97 4.17 19.89 0.39
N PRO A 98 2.97 20.08 -0.19
CA PRO A 98 1.82 20.53 0.57
C PRO A 98 1.43 19.59 1.73
N LEU A 99 1.58 18.27 1.55
CA LEU A 99 1.36 17.30 2.61
C LEU A 99 2.37 17.48 3.75
N LEU A 100 3.67 17.56 3.41
CA LEU A 100 4.71 17.79 4.42
C LEU A 100 4.47 19.09 5.19
N LYS A 101 4.18 20.17 4.48
CA LYS A 101 3.85 21.46 5.09
C LYS A 101 2.64 21.37 6.05
N LYS A 102 1.60 20.62 5.65
CA LYS A 102 0.42 20.42 6.51
C LYS A 102 0.74 19.60 7.75
N ILE A 103 1.55 18.55 7.63
CA ILE A 103 2.03 17.73 8.75
C ILE A 103 2.82 18.58 9.76
N LEU A 104 3.79 19.36 9.27
CA LEU A 104 4.61 20.24 10.12
C LEU A 104 3.76 21.31 10.81
N LYS A 105 2.91 22.00 10.05
CA LYS A 105 2.02 23.04 10.60
C LYS A 105 1.03 22.49 11.62
N GLY A 106 0.61 21.23 11.43
CA GLY A 106 -0.33 20.56 12.32
C GLY A 106 0.32 19.94 13.55
N ASN A 107 1.63 20.07 13.75
CA ASN A 107 2.37 19.37 14.81
C ASN A 107 2.06 17.85 14.81
N CYS A 108 2.07 17.24 13.63
CA CYS A 108 1.80 15.83 13.43
C CYS A 108 3.09 15.03 13.34
N SER A 109 3.06 13.75 13.72
CA SER A 109 4.14 12.81 13.41
C SER A 109 3.86 12.12 12.08
N LEU A 110 4.89 11.99 11.24
CA LEU A 110 4.85 11.23 10.00
C LEU A 110 5.84 10.08 10.07
N ILE A 111 5.33 8.85 9.98
CA ILE A 111 6.11 7.64 9.85
C ILE A 111 6.04 7.21 8.38
N ASP A 112 7.13 7.40 7.63
CA ASP A 112 7.15 7.04 6.22
C ASP A 112 7.63 5.60 6.05
N TYR A 113 6.82 4.76 5.37
CA TYR A 113 7.19 3.39 5.05
C TYR A 113 8.50 3.30 4.23
N GLU A 114 8.83 4.31 3.44
CA GLU A 114 10.08 4.33 2.67
C GLU A 114 11.32 4.38 3.55
N LEU A 115 11.20 4.87 4.78
CA LEU A 115 12.31 5.05 5.71
C LEU A 115 12.46 3.91 6.71
N LEU A 116 11.53 2.94 6.71
CA LEU A 116 11.64 1.78 7.58
C LEU A 116 12.75 0.85 7.10
N LYS A 117 13.79 0.75 7.89
CA LYS A 117 14.97 -0.06 7.60
C LYS A 117 15.22 -1.06 8.73
N ASN A 118 15.83 -2.20 8.40
CA ASN A 118 16.35 -3.13 9.38
C ASN A 118 17.70 -2.65 9.95
N LYS A 119 18.30 -3.45 10.84
CA LYS A 119 19.58 -3.12 11.47
C LYS A 119 20.73 -2.98 10.46
N GLU A 120 20.65 -3.68 9.34
CA GLU A 120 21.63 -3.63 8.24
C GLU A 120 21.37 -2.46 7.27
N GLY A 121 20.41 -1.58 7.57
CA GLY A 121 20.06 -0.43 6.71
C GLY A 121 19.18 -0.78 5.51
N LYS A 122 18.78 -2.05 5.35
CA LYS A 122 17.95 -2.51 4.23
C LYS A 122 16.49 -2.11 4.45
N ARG A 123 15.87 -1.52 3.43
CA ARG A 123 14.47 -1.12 3.43
C ARG A 123 13.56 -2.33 3.68
N GLN A 124 12.61 -2.19 4.61
CA GLN A 124 11.71 -3.28 5.02
C GLN A 124 10.43 -3.35 4.21
N LEU A 125 9.94 -2.22 3.75
CA LEU A 125 8.70 -2.15 2.99
C LEU A 125 8.96 -1.59 1.59
N GLY A 126 8.53 -2.33 0.58
CA GLY A 126 8.64 -1.94 -0.82
C GLY A 126 7.91 -2.92 -1.72
N PHE A 127 7.55 -2.46 -2.90
CA PHE A 127 6.86 -3.27 -3.91
C PHE A 127 7.77 -3.57 -5.12
N GLY A 128 9.11 -3.45 -4.95
CA GLY A 128 10.07 -3.55 -6.04
C GLY A 128 9.95 -4.85 -6.82
N TRP A 129 9.92 -6.00 -6.13
CA TRP A 129 9.76 -7.29 -6.80
C TRP A 129 8.44 -7.40 -7.57
N TYR A 130 7.31 -7.04 -6.95
CA TYR A 130 6.00 -7.04 -7.63
C TYR A 130 5.95 -6.04 -8.78
N ALA A 131 6.58 -4.88 -8.63
CA ALA A 131 6.67 -3.89 -9.70
C ALA A 131 7.48 -4.42 -10.88
N GLY A 132 8.58 -5.13 -10.63
CA GLY A 132 9.39 -5.79 -11.66
C GLY A 132 8.60 -6.86 -12.41
N VAL A 133 7.93 -7.77 -11.71
CA VAL A 133 7.08 -8.82 -12.30
C VAL A 133 5.97 -8.21 -13.14
N MET A 134 5.24 -7.22 -12.61
CA MET A 134 4.15 -6.57 -13.35
C MET A 134 4.67 -5.74 -14.53
N GLY A 135 5.83 -5.11 -14.40
CA GLY A 135 6.50 -4.40 -15.49
C GLY A 135 6.85 -5.33 -16.64
N ALA A 136 7.47 -6.46 -16.35
CA ALA A 136 7.79 -7.49 -17.34
C ALA A 136 6.51 -8.02 -17.99
N TYR A 137 5.51 -8.40 -17.19
CA TYR A 137 4.23 -8.89 -17.70
C TYR A 137 3.55 -7.90 -18.65
N LEU A 138 3.41 -6.64 -18.23
CA LEU A 138 2.74 -5.62 -19.05
C LEU A 138 3.51 -5.33 -20.34
N THR A 139 4.85 -5.29 -20.27
CA THR A 139 5.71 -5.06 -21.45
C THR A 139 5.56 -6.20 -22.46
N LEU A 140 5.68 -7.45 -22.03
CA LEU A 140 5.52 -8.62 -22.88
C LEU A 140 4.11 -8.74 -23.43
N SER A 141 3.08 -8.54 -22.58
CA SER A 141 1.68 -8.58 -23.00
C SER A 141 1.38 -7.55 -24.08
N ARG A 142 1.94 -6.34 -23.93
CA ARG A 142 1.77 -5.25 -24.91
C ARG A 142 2.48 -5.56 -26.21
N PHE A 143 3.72 -6.05 -26.13
CA PHE A 143 4.51 -6.43 -27.29
C PHE A 143 3.83 -7.56 -28.09
N LEU A 144 3.36 -8.59 -27.40
CA LEU A 144 2.73 -9.76 -28.01
C LEU A 144 1.25 -9.52 -28.38
N LYS A 145 0.75 -8.30 -28.17
CA LYS A 145 -0.67 -7.92 -28.41
C LYS A 145 -1.66 -8.83 -27.68
N LEU A 146 -1.25 -9.40 -26.57
CA LEU A 146 -2.14 -10.20 -25.73
C LEU A 146 -3.19 -9.29 -25.12
N LYS A 147 -4.46 -9.72 -25.16
CA LYS A 147 -5.55 -8.99 -24.51
C LYS A 147 -5.30 -9.01 -23.00
N GLU A 148 -5.23 -7.84 -22.38
CA GLU A 148 -5.19 -7.71 -20.93
C GLU A 148 -6.45 -8.37 -20.36
N ARG A 149 -6.29 -9.55 -19.76
CA ARG A 149 -7.36 -10.13 -18.97
C ARG A 149 -7.39 -9.36 -17.64
N GLN A 150 -8.28 -8.39 -17.53
CA GLN A 150 -8.61 -7.72 -16.28
C GLN A 150 -9.30 -8.73 -15.33
N LYS A 151 -8.54 -9.64 -14.76
CA LYS A 151 -9.01 -10.44 -13.64
C LYS A 151 -8.51 -9.83 -12.34
N LYS A 152 -9.42 -9.59 -11.40
CA LYS A 152 -9.19 -8.93 -10.11
C LYS A 152 -8.21 -9.63 -9.15
N ASN A 153 -7.76 -10.85 -9.46
CA ASN A 153 -6.94 -11.68 -8.58
C ASN A 153 -5.86 -12.42 -9.38
N TYR A 154 -4.81 -11.72 -9.81
CA TYR A 154 -3.64 -12.41 -10.31
C TYR A 154 -2.70 -12.76 -9.15
N ILE A 155 -2.51 -14.05 -8.91
CA ILE A 155 -1.38 -14.57 -8.16
C ILE A 155 -0.19 -14.59 -9.11
N THR A 156 1.00 -14.28 -8.64
CA THR A 156 2.22 -14.18 -9.45
C THR A 156 2.49 -15.43 -10.29
N ASP A 157 2.18 -16.60 -9.73
CA ASP A 157 2.37 -17.88 -10.40
C ASP A 157 1.46 -18.05 -11.62
N ASP A 158 0.23 -17.50 -11.58
CA ASP A 158 -0.67 -17.49 -12.74
C ASP A 158 -0.19 -16.56 -13.86
N LEU A 159 0.50 -15.47 -13.48
CA LEU A 159 1.12 -14.57 -14.47
C LEU A 159 2.26 -15.27 -15.20
N ILE A 160 3.10 -16.00 -14.47
CA ILE A 160 4.22 -16.77 -15.06
C ILE A 160 3.70 -17.86 -16.00
N LYS A 161 2.69 -18.63 -15.58
CA LYS A 161 2.07 -19.68 -16.42
C LYS A 161 1.51 -19.18 -17.73
N ASN A 162 1.01 -17.94 -17.79
CA ASN A 162 0.48 -17.36 -19.03
C ASN A 162 1.54 -17.16 -20.13
N PHE A 163 2.84 -17.17 -19.79
CA PHE A 163 3.93 -17.01 -20.74
C PHE A 163 4.64 -18.33 -21.09
N GLN A 164 4.33 -19.46 -20.43
CA GLN A 164 5.05 -20.73 -20.64
C GLN A 164 4.91 -21.32 -22.05
N ASN A 165 3.86 -20.94 -22.78
CA ASN A 165 3.58 -21.47 -24.12
C ASN A 165 3.81 -20.41 -25.23
N ILE A 166 4.52 -19.32 -24.94
CA ILE A 166 4.79 -18.27 -25.92
C ILE A 166 6.19 -18.47 -26.47
N ASP A 167 6.29 -18.58 -27.79
CA ASP A 167 7.58 -18.58 -28.45
C ASP A 167 8.21 -17.19 -28.39
N LEU A 168 9.35 -17.13 -27.71
CA LEU A 168 10.13 -15.90 -27.49
C LEU A 168 11.50 -15.96 -28.19
N GLN A 169 11.75 -16.92 -29.09
CA GLN A 169 13.08 -17.19 -29.66
C GLN A 169 13.69 -15.95 -30.35
N ASP A 170 12.87 -15.16 -31.03
CA ASP A 170 13.32 -13.95 -31.73
C ASP A 170 13.22 -12.66 -30.89
N LEU A 171 12.80 -12.76 -29.64
CA LEU A 171 12.62 -11.59 -28.77
C LEU A 171 13.94 -11.17 -28.10
N LYS A 172 14.42 -9.97 -28.43
CA LYS A 172 15.56 -9.35 -27.79
C LYS A 172 15.07 -8.37 -26.71
N ILE A 173 15.47 -8.58 -25.47
CA ILE A 173 15.09 -7.74 -24.33
C ILE A 173 16.36 -7.10 -23.76
N LEU A 174 16.37 -5.79 -23.68
CA LEU A 174 17.38 -5.04 -22.94
C LEU A 174 16.83 -4.65 -21.57
N ILE A 175 17.50 -5.11 -20.51
CA ILE A 175 17.20 -4.72 -19.13
C ILE A 175 18.29 -3.76 -18.67
N THR A 176 17.87 -2.58 -18.18
CA THR A 176 18.78 -1.57 -17.64
C THR A 176 18.59 -1.48 -16.12
N GLY A 177 19.72 -1.44 -15.39
CA GLY A 177 19.76 -1.47 -13.94
C GLY A 177 19.81 -2.90 -13.38
N ASP A 178 20.33 -3.04 -12.18
CA ASP A 178 20.54 -4.31 -11.48
C ASP A 178 19.53 -4.60 -10.37
N GLY A 179 18.63 -3.65 -10.08
CA GLY A 179 17.50 -3.85 -9.22
C GLY A 179 17.87 -4.23 -7.78
N LEU A 180 18.49 -3.35 -7.05
CA LEU A 180 18.76 -3.51 -5.62
C LEU A 180 17.49 -3.57 -4.77
#